data_6552d5e19e126e912c784b8477e76901
#
_entry.id   6552d5e19e126e912c784b8477e76901
#
_cell.length_a   1.000
_cell.length_b   1.000
_cell.length_c   1.000
_cell.angle_alpha   90.00
_cell.angle_beta   90.00
_cell.angle_gamma   90.00
#
_symmetry.space_group_name_H-M   'P 1'
#
loop_
_entity.id
_entity.type
_entity.pdbx_description
1 polymer ?
#
loop_
_entity_poly.entity_id
_entity_poly.type
_entity_poly.pdbx_seq_one_letter_code
_entity_poly.pdbx_strand_id
1 'polypeptide(L)'
;MGKMKVGIDSYCFHRYFGEVYPHQTAPEKEMTMEDFLDYANYLGVDGVSLESCFFPSFEESWFKELKAQLDEYGFDRVYAWGHPDGLEAGGNRDEFESMIAQIPNAKLIGADVMRVVAS
;
A
#
# COMPACT_ATOMS: atom_id res chain seq x y z
N MET A 1 1.23 -30.13 -2.93
CA MET A 1 1.14 -28.96 -3.79
C MET A 1 0.38 -27.83 -3.10
N GLY A 2 0.94 -26.65 -3.05
CA GLY A 2 0.32 -25.52 -2.38
C GLY A 2 -0.90 -24.98 -3.11
N LYS A 3 -1.81 -24.42 -2.34
CA LYS A 3 -2.92 -23.64 -2.89
C LYS A 3 -2.38 -22.39 -3.60
N MET A 4 -3.04 -21.99 -4.67
CA MET A 4 -2.79 -20.67 -5.25
C MET A 4 -3.25 -19.61 -4.26
N LYS A 5 -2.38 -18.64 -3.97
CA LYS A 5 -2.73 -17.52 -3.10
C LYS A 5 -3.27 -16.37 -3.92
N VAL A 6 -4.24 -15.67 -3.37
CA VAL A 6 -4.87 -14.51 -4.00
C VAL A 6 -4.61 -13.28 -3.14
N GLY A 7 -4.15 -12.22 -3.76
CA GLY A 7 -3.93 -10.93 -3.09
C GLY A 7 -4.70 -9.82 -3.78
N ILE A 8 -4.88 -8.73 -3.06
CA ILE A 8 -5.52 -7.52 -3.58
C ILE A 8 -4.66 -6.31 -3.28
N ASP A 9 -4.56 -5.39 -4.25
CA ASP A 9 -3.81 -4.15 -4.12
C ASP A 9 -4.74 -3.01 -3.70
N SER A 10 -4.31 -2.18 -2.77
CA SER A 10 -5.05 -1.00 -2.35
C SER A 10 -5.32 -0.04 -3.51
N TYR A 11 -4.49 -0.06 -4.56
CA TYR A 11 -4.71 0.76 -5.75
C TYR A 11 -6.03 0.44 -6.45
N CYS A 12 -6.57 -0.76 -6.29
CA CYS A 12 -7.88 -1.11 -6.83
C CYS A 12 -8.98 -0.20 -6.29
N PHE A 13 -8.73 0.46 -5.16
CA PHE A 13 -9.68 1.36 -4.50
C PHE A 13 -9.15 2.80 -4.46
N HIS A 14 -8.27 3.18 -5.42
CA HIS A 14 -7.59 4.47 -5.38
C HIS A 14 -8.54 5.67 -5.21
N ARG A 15 -9.73 5.63 -5.83
CA ARG A 15 -10.71 6.72 -5.68
C ARG A 15 -11.16 6.90 -4.25
N TYR A 16 -11.30 5.79 -3.51
CA TYR A 16 -11.73 5.83 -2.11
C TYR A 16 -10.65 6.37 -1.19
N PHE A 17 -9.38 6.35 -1.64
CA PHE A 17 -8.25 6.96 -0.93
C PHE A 17 -7.99 8.40 -1.36
N GLY A 18 -8.83 8.97 -2.23
CA GLY A 18 -8.72 10.36 -2.65
C GLY A 18 -8.00 10.58 -3.97
N GLU A 19 -7.51 9.53 -4.63
CA GLU A 19 -6.88 9.66 -5.94
C GLU A 19 -7.95 9.53 -7.03
N VAL A 20 -8.48 10.69 -7.45
CA VAL A 20 -9.57 10.76 -8.45
C VAL A 20 -9.03 11.38 -9.72
N TYR A 21 -9.08 10.62 -10.82
CA TYR A 21 -8.67 11.12 -12.13
C TYR A 21 -9.77 11.99 -12.75
N PRO A 22 -9.42 12.89 -13.74
CA PRO A 22 -10.40 13.86 -14.28
C PRO A 22 -11.69 13.26 -14.82
N HIS A 23 -11.67 12.01 -15.31
CA HIS A 23 -12.84 11.34 -15.86
C HIS A 23 -13.62 10.53 -14.83
N GLN A 24 -13.21 10.55 -13.57
CA GLN A 24 -13.82 9.77 -12.51
C GLN A 24 -14.60 10.65 -11.54
N THR A 25 -15.59 10.07 -10.89
CA THR A 25 -16.38 10.73 -9.86
C THR A 25 -15.84 10.33 -8.49
N ALA A 26 -15.68 11.32 -7.61
CA ALA A 26 -15.27 11.05 -6.24
C ALA A 26 -16.36 10.28 -5.49
N PRO A 27 -15.99 9.30 -4.63
CA PRO A 27 -16.98 8.57 -3.83
C PRO A 27 -17.56 9.46 -2.73
N GLU A 28 -18.75 9.12 -2.25
CA GLU A 28 -19.38 9.86 -1.15
C GLU A 28 -18.63 9.69 0.17
N LYS A 29 -17.97 8.55 0.34
CA LYS A 29 -17.23 8.23 1.56
C LYS A 29 -15.83 7.73 1.21
N GLU A 30 -14.82 8.31 1.85
CA GLU A 30 -13.45 7.86 1.68
C GLU A 30 -13.19 6.61 2.50
N MET A 31 -12.21 5.81 2.03
CA MET A 31 -11.78 4.60 2.69
C MET A 31 -10.46 4.87 3.41
N THR A 32 -10.34 4.39 4.64
CA THR A 32 -9.06 4.39 5.36
C THR A 32 -8.30 3.11 5.03
N MET A 33 -7.01 3.06 5.40
CA MET A 33 -6.24 1.83 5.23
C MET A 33 -6.83 0.68 6.05
N GLU A 34 -7.34 0.98 7.25
CA GLU A 34 -8.01 0.01 8.10
C GLU A 34 -9.28 -0.53 7.45
N ASP A 35 -10.06 0.34 6.81
CA ASP A 35 -11.25 -0.07 6.06
C ASP A 35 -10.89 -1.02 4.91
N PHE A 36 -9.80 -0.72 4.21
CA PHE A 36 -9.30 -1.58 3.13
C PHE A 36 -8.95 -2.97 3.67
N LEU A 37 -8.24 -3.05 4.79
CA LEU A 37 -7.86 -4.33 5.38
C LEU A 37 -9.08 -5.12 5.84
N ASP A 38 -10.07 -4.45 6.43
CA ASP A 38 -11.32 -5.09 6.83
C ASP A 38 -12.06 -5.66 5.64
N TYR A 39 -12.09 -4.91 4.53
CA TYR A 39 -12.73 -5.37 3.31
C TYR A 39 -11.98 -6.54 2.69
N ALA A 40 -10.65 -6.48 2.67
CA ALA A 40 -9.82 -7.57 2.18
C ALA A 40 -10.05 -8.85 3.01
N ASN A 41 -10.18 -8.71 4.31
CA ASN A 41 -10.50 -9.83 5.19
C ASN A 41 -11.90 -10.40 4.89
N TYR A 42 -12.87 -9.53 4.62
CA TYR A 42 -14.21 -9.96 4.22
C TYR A 42 -14.17 -10.76 2.91
N LEU A 43 -13.33 -10.34 1.95
CA LEU A 43 -13.18 -11.03 0.68
C LEU A 43 -12.47 -12.37 0.80
N GLY A 44 -11.74 -12.60 1.91
CA GLY A 44 -11.03 -13.84 2.14
C GLY A 44 -9.74 -13.99 1.33
N VAL A 45 -9.11 -12.89 0.94
CA VAL A 45 -7.83 -12.94 0.22
C VAL A 45 -6.69 -13.35 1.16
N ASP A 46 -5.61 -13.87 0.60
CA ASP A 46 -4.46 -14.34 1.37
C ASP A 46 -3.47 -13.22 1.69
N GLY A 47 -3.45 -12.19 0.89
CA GLY A 47 -2.49 -11.09 1.06
C GLY A 47 -2.94 -9.78 0.47
N VAL A 48 -2.20 -8.74 0.80
CA VAL A 48 -2.48 -7.38 0.36
C VAL A 48 -1.20 -6.70 -0.12
N SER A 49 -1.34 -5.81 -1.09
CA SER A 49 -0.29 -4.89 -1.49
C SER A 49 -0.74 -3.48 -1.09
N LEU A 50 0.10 -2.79 -0.34
CA LEU A 50 -0.25 -1.53 0.30
C LEU A 50 0.52 -0.38 -0.37
N GLU A 51 -0.22 0.48 -1.06
CA GLU A 51 0.38 1.65 -1.71
C GLU A 51 0.74 2.71 -0.68
N SER A 52 2.01 3.09 -0.61
CA SER A 52 2.49 4.05 0.37
C SER A 52 1.86 5.44 0.21
N CYS A 53 1.45 5.79 -1.00
CA CYS A 53 0.79 7.07 -1.25
C CYS A 53 -0.57 7.20 -0.56
N PHE A 54 -1.16 6.09 -0.12
CA PHE A 54 -2.45 6.10 0.59
C PHE A 54 -2.30 6.04 2.10
N PHE A 55 -1.07 6.04 2.62
CA PHE A 55 -0.85 6.02 4.05
C PHE A 55 -1.13 7.39 4.67
N PRO A 56 -1.91 7.46 5.75
CA PRO A 56 -2.20 8.73 6.41
C PRO A 56 -1.04 9.27 7.23
N SER A 57 -0.06 8.42 7.57
CA SER A 57 1.05 8.77 8.44
C SER A 57 2.28 7.93 8.09
N PHE A 58 3.46 8.47 8.36
CA PHE A 58 4.72 7.75 8.25
C PHE A 58 5.42 7.62 9.60
N GLU A 59 4.66 7.78 10.68
CA GLU A 59 5.18 7.57 12.03
C GLU A 59 5.31 6.08 12.35
N GLU A 60 6.34 5.73 13.10
CA GLU A 60 6.62 4.34 13.47
C GLU A 60 5.45 3.70 14.21
N SER A 61 4.79 4.46 15.10
CA SER A 61 3.64 3.97 15.84
C SER A 61 2.49 3.53 14.93
N TRP A 62 2.25 4.29 13.87
CA TRP A 62 1.21 3.94 12.90
C TRP A 62 1.55 2.63 12.17
N PHE A 63 2.81 2.47 11.75
CA PHE A 63 3.25 1.25 11.08
C PHE A 63 3.17 0.03 12.00
N LYS A 64 3.43 0.20 13.28
CA LYS A 64 3.30 -0.90 14.26
C LYS A 64 1.85 -1.33 14.43
N GLU A 65 0.92 -0.37 14.47
CA GLU A 65 -0.52 -0.67 14.53
C GLU A 65 -0.98 -1.37 13.26
N LEU A 66 -0.51 -0.92 12.10
CA LEU A 66 -0.82 -1.55 10.82
C LEU A 66 -0.33 -2.99 10.79
N LYS A 67 0.92 -3.21 11.24
CA LYS A 67 1.48 -4.57 11.31
C LYS A 67 0.62 -5.47 12.20
N ALA A 68 0.18 -4.97 13.34
CA ALA A 68 -0.65 -5.75 14.26
C ALA A 68 -1.95 -6.21 13.59
N GLN A 69 -2.59 -5.32 12.82
CA GLN A 69 -3.81 -5.66 12.10
C GLN A 69 -3.54 -6.65 10.97
N LEU A 70 -2.45 -6.47 10.23
CA LEU A 70 -2.04 -7.40 9.18
C LEU A 70 -1.77 -8.79 9.75
N ASP A 71 -1.10 -8.86 10.89
CA ASP A 71 -0.79 -10.13 11.56
C ASP A 71 -2.06 -10.79 12.10
N GLU A 72 -3.00 -10.00 12.63
CA GLU A 72 -4.28 -10.51 13.13
C GLU A 72 -5.07 -11.20 12.03
N TYR A 73 -5.11 -10.61 10.83
CA TYR A 73 -5.79 -11.19 9.67
C TYR A 73 -4.96 -12.26 8.96
N GLY A 74 -3.69 -12.39 9.32
CA GLY A 74 -2.80 -13.37 8.70
C GLY A 74 -2.45 -13.06 7.26
N PHE A 75 -2.41 -11.81 6.87
CA PHE A 75 -2.12 -11.41 5.50
C PHE A 75 -0.63 -11.49 5.16
N ASP A 76 -0.31 -12.07 4.02
CA ASP A 76 0.94 -11.79 3.30
C ASP A 76 0.87 -10.33 2.84
N ARG A 77 2.00 -9.64 2.79
CA ARG A 77 2.00 -8.20 2.52
C ARG A 77 3.15 -7.75 1.65
N VAL A 78 2.86 -6.81 0.76
CA VAL A 78 3.82 -6.13 -0.08
C VAL A 78 3.72 -4.65 0.22
N TYR A 79 4.85 -4.01 0.45
CA TYR A 79 4.93 -2.55 0.55
C TYR A 79 5.12 -2.02 -0.87
N ALA A 80 4.19 -1.21 -1.36
CA ALA A 80 4.24 -0.70 -2.72
C ALA A 80 4.53 0.80 -2.71
N TRP A 81 5.58 1.18 -3.44
CA TRP A 81 5.94 2.58 -3.61
C TRP A 81 5.64 3.02 -5.03
N GLY A 82 5.04 4.19 -5.16
CA GLY A 82 4.79 4.82 -6.45
C GLY A 82 4.63 6.31 -6.27
N HIS A 83 4.93 7.05 -7.31
CA HIS A 83 4.76 8.48 -7.35
C HIS A 83 4.26 8.86 -8.75
N PRO A 84 3.37 9.87 -8.88
CA PRO A 84 2.85 10.27 -10.20
C PRO A 84 3.93 10.58 -11.22
N ASP A 85 5.05 11.16 -10.78
CA ASP A 85 6.17 11.49 -11.66
C ASP A 85 7.16 10.33 -11.82
N GLY A 86 7.00 9.24 -11.05
CA GLY A 86 7.91 8.11 -11.08
C GLY A 86 9.33 8.48 -10.68
N LEU A 87 10.27 7.67 -11.11
CA LEU A 87 11.71 7.91 -10.87
C LEU A 87 12.40 8.54 -12.09
N GLU A 88 11.68 8.74 -13.19
CA GLU A 88 12.21 9.30 -14.45
C GLU A 88 13.51 8.61 -14.87
N ALA A 89 13.52 7.27 -14.86
CA ALA A 89 14.69 6.46 -15.16
C ALA A 89 15.90 6.81 -14.27
N GLY A 90 15.66 7.21 -13.03
CA GLY A 90 16.67 7.60 -12.06
C GLY A 90 16.99 9.09 -12.04
N GLY A 91 16.33 9.87 -12.90
CA GLY A 91 16.53 11.32 -12.96
C GLY A 91 15.81 12.10 -11.86
N ASN A 92 14.73 11.53 -11.30
CA ASN A 92 14.00 12.16 -10.21
C ASN A 92 14.63 11.80 -8.87
N ARG A 93 15.64 12.58 -8.50
CA ARG A 93 16.50 12.27 -7.37
C ARG A 93 15.77 12.36 -6.02
N ASP A 94 14.91 13.36 -5.86
CA ASP A 94 14.17 13.56 -4.61
C ASP A 94 13.23 12.39 -4.34
N GLU A 95 12.54 11.90 -5.36
CA GLU A 95 11.64 10.76 -5.22
C GLU A 95 12.41 9.45 -5.04
N PHE A 96 13.58 9.33 -5.66
CA PHE A 96 14.44 8.19 -5.46
C PHE A 96 14.89 8.12 -3.98
N GLU A 97 15.30 9.23 -3.39
CA GLU A 97 15.70 9.30 -1.99
C GLU A 97 14.51 9.03 -1.06
N SER A 98 13.33 9.54 -1.40
CA SER A 98 12.09 9.27 -0.66
C SER A 98 11.78 7.77 -0.66
N MET A 99 11.92 7.13 -1.81
CA MET A 99 11.70 5.69 -1.93
C MET A 99 12.67 4.89 -1.05
N ILE A 100 13.96 5.25 -1.10
CA ILE A 100 14.98 4.61 -0.26
C ILE A 100 14.66 4.79 1.23
N ALA A 101 14.22 5.99 1.62
CA ALA A 101 13.88 6.29 3.01
C ALA A 101 12.70 5.47 3.53
N GLN A 102 11.88 4.91 2.63
CA GLN A 102 10.72 4.10 3.03
C GLN A 102 11.04 2.61 3.20
N ILE A 103 12.23 2.17 2.83
CA ILE A 103 12.63 0.76 3.01
C ILE A 103 12.48 0.31 4.47
N PRO A 104 12.91 1.10 5.48
CA PRO A 104 12.68 0.71 6.87
C PRO A 104 11.20 0.55 7.22
N ASN A 105 10.32 1.35 6.60
CA ASN A 105 8.88 1.25 6.84
C ASN A 105 8.32 -0.10 6.35
N ALA A 106 8.80 -0.57 5.21
CA ALA A 106 8.43 -1.89 4.71
C ALA A 106 8.80 -2.98 5.70
N LYS A 107 9.97 -2.85 6.32
CA LYS A 107 10.43 -3.77 7.36
C LYS A 107 9.55 -3.69 8.60
N LEU A 108 9.13 -2.49 9.00
CA LEU A 108 8.27 -2.28 10.17
C LEU A 108 6.93 -3.01 10.05
N ILE A 109 6.35 -3.08 8.86
CA ILE A 109 5.09 -3.81 8.65
C ILE A 109 5.31 -5.30 8.39
N GLY A 110 6.55 -5.75 8.36
CA GLY A 110 6.87 -7.15 8.12
C GLY A 110 6.75 -7.57 6.66
N ALA A 111 6.87 -6.65 5.71
CA ALA A 111 6.82 -6.99 4.29
C ALA A 111 8.13 -7.62 3.84
N ASP A 112 8.03 -8.72 3.10
CA ASP A 112 9.20 -9.38 2.50
C ASP A 112 9.57 -8.78 1.15
N VAL A 113 8.63 -8.06 0.53
CA VAL A 113 8.79 -7.50 -0.80
C VAL A 113 8.38 -6.03 -0.78
N MET A 114 9.19 -5.19 -1.40
CA MET A 114 8.84 -3.81 -1.67
C MET A 114 8.77 -3.64 -3.19
N ARG A 115 7.60 -3.29 -3.70
CA ARG A 115 7.40 -3.03 -5.12
C ARG A 115 7.66 -1.55 -5.40
N VAL A 116 8.37 -1.28 -6.48
CA VAL A 116 8.72 0.09 -6.88
C VAL A 116 8.30 0.31 -8.34
N VAL A 117 7.59 1.41 -8.57
CA VAL A 117 7.25 1.85 -9.93
C VAL A 117 8.34 2.83 -10.36
N ALA A 118 9.15 2.43 -11.34
CA ALA A 118 10.37 3.14 -11.73
C ALA A 118 10.24 3.92 -13.04
N SER A 119 9.05 4.06 -13.56
CA SER A 119 8.80 4.77 -14.83
C SER A 119 9.09 6.25 -14.80
#